data_731dbc19ac40a20badf35fc52933fc70
#
_entry.id   731dbc19ac40a20badf35fc52933fc70
#
_cell.length_a   1.000
_cell.length_b   1.000
_cell.length_c   1.000
_cell.angle_alpha   90.00
_cell.angle_beta   90.00
_cell.angle_gamma   90.00
#
_symmetry.space_group_name_H-M   'P 1'
#
loop_
_entity.id
_entity.type
_entity.pdbx_description
1 polymer ?
#
loop_
_entity_poly.entity_id
_entity_poly.type
_entity_poly.pdbx_seq_one_letter_code
_entity_poly.pdbx_strand_id
1 'polypeptide(L)'
;QEIFGLDNKVAVCDPVYPVYVDTNVMAGRTGVYDKELGTYEGLVYMPCTQENGFAPKLPDKTPDLIYLCFPNNPTGAAITKEALQKWVDYANEIHAVLLFDAAYEAYITEENIPHSIYECEGAKTCAIEMRSFSKNAGFTGLRLGYTVVPRELVSNGVSLNDLWLRRHGTKYNGAPYIVQRA
;
A
#
# COMPACT_ATOMS: atom_id res chain seq x y z
N GLN A 1 4.96 6.69 6.59
CA GLN A 1 5.44 6.22 7.90
C GLN A 1 5.19 7.24 9.03
N GLU A 2 5.45 8.52 8.79
CA GLU A 2 5.40 9.57 9.84
C GLU A 2 3.98 10.01 10.22
N ILE A 3 2.97 9.68 9.45
CA ILE A 3 1.55 10.02 9.73
C ILE A 3 0.97 9.07 10.78
N PHE A 4 1.44 7.83 10.78
CA PHE A 4 0.95 6.79 11.67
C PHE A 4 1.90 6.61 12.86
N GLY A 5 1.36 6.32 14.04
CA GLY A 5 2.12 6.07 15.26
C GLY A 5 3.03 4.84 15.17
N LEU A 6 3.94 4.69 16.14
CA LEU A 6 4.89 3.57 16.18
C LEU A 6 4.25 2.24 16.59
N ASP A 7 3.15 2.30 17.32
CA ASP A 7 2.47 1.12 17.88
C ASP A 7 1.51 0.42 16.89
N ASN A 8 1.43 0.92 15.65
CA ASN A 8 0.58 0.34 14.62
C ASN A 8 1.12 -1.01 14.15
N LYS A 9 0.25 -2.01 14.10
CA LYS A 9 0.52 -3.32 13.48
C LYS A 9 0.41 -3.21 11.97
N VAL A 10 1.43 -3.68 11.28
CA VAL A 10 1.51 -3.57 9.83
C VAL A 10 1.47 -4.94 9.20
N ALA A 11 0.54 -5.15 8.24
CA ALA A 11 0.46 -6.36 7.43
C ALA A 11 1.11 -6.14 6.05
N VAL A 12 1.87 -7.12 5.60
CA VAL A 12 2.52 -7.16 4.29
C VAL A 12 2.32 -8.51 3.63
N CYS A 13 2.20 -8.54 2.30
CA CYS A 13 2.27 -9.80 1.54
C CYS A 13 3.65 -10.45 1.70
N ASP A 14 3.72 -11.76 1.51
CA ASP A 14 4.98 -12.50 1.51
C ASP A 14 4.95 -13.54 0.36
N PRO A 15 5.80 -13.39 -0.68
CA PRO A 15 6.79 -12.33 -0.87
C PRO A 15 6.22 -10.96 -1.24
N VAL A 16 6.98 -9.90 -0.94
CA VAL A 16 6.60 -8.52 -1.19
C VAL A 16 7.82 -7.68 -1.59
N TYR A 17 7.58 -6.51 -2.16
CA TYR A 17 8.62 -5.51 -2.39
C TYR A 17 9.32 -5.16 -1.06
N PRO A 18 10.64 -5.41 -0.93
CA PRO A 18 11.34 -5.34 0.36
C PRO A 18 11.19 -4.01 1.09
N VAL A 19 11.02 -2.91 0.33
CA VAL A 19 10.91 -1.55 0.88
C VAL A 19 9.74 -1.42 1.86
N TYR A 20 8.67 -2.21 1.75
CA TYR A 20 7.58 -2.14 2.72
C TYR A 20 8.02 -2.64 4.09
N VAL A 21 8.85 -3.69 4.13
CA VAL A 21 9.46 -4.16 5.37
C VAL A 21 10.49 -3.16 5.86
N ASP A 22 11.44 -2.77 4.99
CA ASP A 22 12.56 -1.89 5.34
C ASP A 22 12.11 -0.54 5.87
N THR A 23 11.07 0.06 5.29
CA THR A 23 10.54 1.34 5.78
C THR A 23 9.89 1.23 7.16
N ASN A 24 9.34 0.07 7.51
CA ASN A 24 8.83 -0.18 8.86
C ASN A 24 9.97 -0.46 9.85
N VAL A 25 11.04 -1.14 9.42
CA VAL A 25 12.29 -1.28 10.22
C VAL A 25 12.87 0.10 10.53
N MET A 26 13.04 0.95 9.51
CA MET A 26 13.54 2.32 9.67
C MET A 26 12.65 3.18 10.57
N ALA A 27 11.35 2.91 10.61
CA ALA A 27 10.39 3.59 11.49
C ALA A 27 10.32 3.01 12.91
N GLY A 28 11.05 1.92 13.19
CA GLY A 28 11.08 1.31 14.53
C GLY A 28 9.83 0.51 14.92
N ARG A 29 9.05 0.00 13.92
CA ARG A 29 7.77 -0.71 14.16
C ARG A 29 7.88 -2.22 14.16
N THR A 30 9.03 -2.77 13.83
CA THR A 30 9.13 -4.19 13.50
C THR A 30 9.45 -5.11 14.65
N GLY A 31 9.88 -4.55 15.79
CA GLY A 31 10.37 -5.37 16.90
C GLY A 31 11.63 -6.16 16.51
N VAL A 32 11.81 -7.34 17.11
CA VAL A 32 13.00 -8.16 16.93
C VAL A 32 12.91 -8.98 15.61
N TYR A 33 14.05 -9.13 14.96
CA TYR A 33 14.18 -10.01 13.79
C TYR A 33 14.42 -11.45 14.22
N ASP A 34 13.56 -12.34 13.81
CA ASP A 34 13.71 -13.78 13.96
C ASP A 34 14.53 -14.33 12.78
N LYS A 35 15.74 -14.80 13.08
CA LYS A 35 16.66 -15.35 12.05
C LYS A 35 16.26 -16.71 11.53
N GLU A 36 15.51 -17.50 12.30
CA GLU A 36 15.07 -18.84 11.90
C GLU A 36 13.89 -18.74 10.94
N LEU A 37 12.95 -17.84 11.23
CA LEU A 37 11.77 -17.59 10.38
C LEU A 37 12.06 -16.59 9.24
N GLY A 38 13.11 -15.79 9.34
CA GLY A 38 13.39 -14.73 8.38
C GLY A 38 12.41 -13.57 8.43
N THR A 39 11.75 -13.35 9.57
CA THR A 39 10.66 -12.39 9.74
C THR A 39 10.87 -11.47 10.94
N TYR A 40 10.14 -10.36 10.97
CA TYR A 40 10.08 -9.47 12.13
C TYR A 40 8.80 -9.74 12.93
N GLU A 41 8.92 -9.88 14.26
CA GLU A 41 7.80 -10.21 15.15
C GLU A 41 6.65 -9.19 15.16
N GLY A 42 6.97 -7.92 14.89
CA GLY A 42 6.02 -6.80 14.85
C GLY A 42 5.28 -6.64 13.52
N LEU A 43 5.59 -7.47 12.51
CA LEU A 43 4.88 -7.47 11.23
C LEU A 43 3.96 -8.69 11.10
N VAL A 44 2.86 -8.49 10.40
CA VAL A 44 1.93 -9.56 10.01
C VAL A 44 2.22 -9.93 8.57
N TYR A 45 2.80 -11.10 8.35
CA TYR A 45 3.09 -11.62 7.01
C TYR A 45 1.89 -12.39 6.48
N MET A 46 1.48 -12.07 5.25
CA MET A 46 0.35 -12.69 4.56
C MET A 46 0.89 -13.51 3.39
N PRO A 47 0.95 -14.86 3.53
CA PRO A 47 1.56 -15.70 2.51
C PRO A 47 0.86 -15.59 1.14
N CYS A 48 1.66 -15.40 0.10
CA CYS A 48 1.25 -15.38 -1.30
C CYS A 48 1.96 -16.53 -2.01
N THR A 49 1.34 -17.72 -1.98
CA THR A 49 1.91 -18.97 -2.47
C THR A 49 1.20 -19.46 -3.74
N GLN A 50 1.77 -20.43 -4.40
CA GLN A 50 1.13 -21.06 -5.57
C GLN A 50 -0.23 -21.66 -5.21
N GLU A 51 -0.37 -22.25 -4.02
CA GLU A 51 -1.61 -22.90 -3.57
C GLU A 51 -2.76 -21.91 -3.39
N ASN A 52 -2.47 -20.64 -3.08
CA ASN A 52 -3.50 -19.60 -2.95
C ASN A 52 -3.55 -18.66 -4.17
N GLY A 53 -2.91 -19.04 -5.28
CA GLY A 53 -2.84 -18.23 -6.52
C GLY A 53 -2.12 -16.91 -6.33
N PHE A 54 -1.18 -16.84 -5.38
CA PHE A 54 -0.45 -15.64 -4.97
C PHE A 54 -1.35 -14.49 -4.47
N ALA A 55 -2.59 -14.80 -4.10
CA ALA A 55 -3.52 -13.86 -3.49
C ALA A 55 -3.56 -14.10 -1.97
N PRO A 56 -3.22 -13.10 -1.14
CA PRO A 56 -3.20 -13.29 0.31
C PRO A 56 -4.60 -13.46 0.86
N LYS A 57 -4.71 -14.26 1.92
CA LYS A 57 -5.92 -14.33 2.75
C LYS A 57 -5.93 -13.19 3.76
N LEU A 58 -7.13 -12.84 4.23
CA LEU A 58 -7.28 -11.92 5.35
C LEU A 58 -6.51 -12.45 6.56
N PRO A 59 -5.73 -11.62 7.26
CA PRO A 59 -4.88 -12.07 8.35
C PRO A 59 -5.69 -12.40 9.61
N ASP A 60 -5.22 -13.39 10.39
CA ASP A 60 -5.81 -13.75 11.68
C ASP A 60 -5.60 -12.68 12.76
N LYS A 61 -4.50 -11.92 12.64
CA LYS A 61 -4.18 -10.80 13.54
C LYS A 61 -4.69 -9.51 12.91
N THR A 62 -5.47 -8.73 13.64
CA THR A 62 -5.99 -7.44 13.19
C THR A 62 -4.85 -6.43 13.02
N PRO A 63 -4.53 -6.00 11.79
CA PRO A 63 -3.56 -4.94 11.52
C PRO A 63 -4.22 -3.56 11.55
N ASP A 64 -3.42 -2.52 11.76
CA ASP A 64 -3.83 -1.12 11.61
C ASP A 64 -3.51 -0.60 10.19
N LEU A 65 -2.44 -1.12 9.59
CA LEU A 65 -2.00 -0.77 8.24
C LEU A 65 -1.81 -2.04 7.41
N ILE A 66 -2.28 -2.03 6.17
CA ILE A 66 -2.17 -3.17 5.26
C ILE A 66 -1.57 -2.70 3.95
N TYR A 67 -0.38 -3.22 3.60
CA TYR A 67 0.21 -3.01 2.28
C TYR A 67 -0.32 -4.03 1.30
N LEU A 68 -0.89 -3.55 0.21
CA LEU A 68 -1.28 -4.36 -0.94
C LEU A 68 -0.60 -3.79 -2.19
N CYS A 69 -0.01 -4.64 -3.02
CA CYS A 69 0.57 -4.28 -4.30
C CYS A 69 -0.01 -5.20 -5.36
N PHE A 70 -0.79 -4.65 -6.29
CA PHE A 70 -1.33 -5.43 -7.39
C PHE A 70 -1.35 -4.62 -8.68
N PRO A 71 -0.75 -5.13 -9.77
CA PRO A 71 0.06 -6.36 -9.83
C PRO A 71 1.23 -6.34 -8.85
N ASN A 72 1.49 -7.51 -8.20
CA ASN A 72 2.45 -7.61 -7.09
C ASN A 72 3.90 -7.67 -7.59
N ASN A 73 4.78 -7.00 -6.87
CA ASN A 73 6.22 -7.21 -6.95
C ASN A 73 6.65 -8.08 -5.74
N PRO A 74 7.18 -9.32 -5.92
CA PRO A 74 7.82 -9.82 -7.15
C PRO A 74 6.99 -10.80 -7.99
N THR A 75 5.81 -11.22 -7.57
CA THR A 75 5.09 -12.37 -8.17
C THR A 75 4.42 -12.06 -9.51
N GLY A 76 4.15 -10.79 -9.81
CA GLY A 76 3.35 -10.39 -10.96
C GLY A 76 1.85 -10.68 -10.83
N ALA A 77 1.42 -11.31 -9.73
CA ALA A 77 0.02 -11.64 -9.52
C ALA A 77 -0.85 -10.41 -9.39
N ALA A 78 -2.05 -10.48 -9.94
CA ALA A 78 -3.11 -9.51 -9.79
C ALA A 78 -4.31 -10.16 -9.10
N ILE A 79 -5.25 -9.35 -8.62
CA ILE A 79 -6.48 -9.85 -8.00
C ILE A 79 -7.70 -9.24 -8.69
N THR A 80 -8.81 -9.98 -8.68
CA THR A 80 -10.06 -9.50 -9.25
C THR A 80 -10.66 -8.37 -8.41
N LYS A 81 -11.57 -7.62 -9.03
CA LYS A 81 -12.31 -6.57 -8.32
C LYS A 81 -13.06 -7.10 -7.10
N GLU A 82 -13.67 -8.29 -7.21
CA GLU A 82 -14.39 -8.93 -6.09
C GLU A 82 -13.44 -9.30 -4.95
N ALA A 83 -12.21 -9.74 -5.26
CA ALA A 83 -11.22 -10.05 -4.25
C ALA A 83 -10.68 -8.78 -3.58
N LEU A 84 -10.46 -7.70 -4.36
CA LEU A 84 -10.04 -6.42 -3.81
C LEU A 84 -11.14 -5.77 -2.96
N GLN A 85 -12.43 -5.93 -3.36
CA GLN A 85 -13.56 -5.44 -2.56
C GLN A 85 -13.58 -6.04 -1.15
N LYS A 86 -13.27 -7.33 -1.00
CA LYS A 86 -13.19 -7.97 0.33
C LYS A 86 -12.13 -7.31 1.23
N TRP A 87 -11.03 -6.84 0.65
CA TRP A 87 -10.00 -6.11 1.40
C TRP A 87 -10.49 -4.73 1.84
N VAL A 88 -11.24 -4.05 0.98
CA VAL A 88 -11.86 -2.75 1.31
C VAL A 88 -12.90 -2.91 2.41
N ASP A 89 -13.77 -3.91 2.29
CA ASP A 89 -14.79 -4.21 3.29
C ASP A 89 -14.15 -4.54 4.65
N TYR A 90 -13.15 -5.42 4.65
CA TYR A 90 -12.40 -5.78 5.85
C TYR A 90 -11.70 -4.59 6.49
N ALA A 91 -11.01 -3.77 5.70
CA ALA A 91 -10.33 -2.59 6.23
C ALA A 91 -11.29 -1.57 6.86
N ASN A 92 -12.46 -1.38 6.27
CA ASN A 92 -13.51 -0.54 6.85
C ASN A 92 -14.07 -1.15 8.14
N GLU A 93 -14.29 -2.45 8.19
CA GLU A 93 -14.79 -3.16 9.37
C GLU A 93 -13.86 -3.04 10.57
N ILE A 94 -12.55 -3.23 10.35
CA ILE A 94 -11.54 -3.18 11.42
C ILE A 94 -10.92 -1.79 11.62
N HIS A 95 -11.36 -0.79 10.87
CA HIS A 95 -10.81 0.59 10.87
C HIS A 95 -9.32 0.67 10.52
N ALA A 96 -8.83 -0.24 9.68
CA ALA A 96 -7.47 -0.21 9.14
C ALA A 96 -7.33 0.70 7.93
N VAL A 97 -6.09 1.09 7.62
CA VAL A 97 -5.78 1.82 6.39
C VAL A 97 -5.04 0.92 5.40
N LEU A 98 -5.61 0.79 4.20
CA LEU A 98 -4.98 0.14 3.06
C LEU A 98 -3.99 1.09 2.40
N LEU A 99 -2.76 0.63 2.22
CA LEU A 99 -1.72 1.29 1.43
C LEU A 99 -1.61 0.51 0.12
N PHE A 100 -2.34 0.96 -0.89
CA PHE A 100 -2.45 0.28 -2.18
C PHE A 100 -1.41 0.81 -3.16
N ASP A 101 -0.44 -0.03 -3.52
CA ASP A 101 0.58 0.29 -4.51
C ASP A 101 0.15 -0.20 -5.89
N ALA A 102 -0.17 0.75 -6.77
CA ALA A 102 -0.59 0.53 -8.14
C ALA A 102 0.52 0.88 -9.17
N ALA A 103 1.79 0.70 -8.79
CA ALA A 103 2.92 1.07 -9.65
C ALA A 103 2.96 0.30 -11.00
N TYR A 104 2.29 -0.85 -11.07
CA TYR A 104 2.26 -1.72 -12.26
C TYR A 104 0.88 -1.78 -12.94
N GLU A 105 -0.07 -0.93 -12.56
CA GLU A 105 -1.44 -0.95 -13.07
C GLU A 105 -1.55 -0.83 -14.59
N ALA A 106 -0.62 -0.10 -15.21
CA ALA A 106 -0.61 0.09 -16.67
C ALA A 106 -0.32 -1.20 -17.47
N TYR A 107 0.12 -2.26 -16.80
CA TYR A 107 0.36 -3.57 -17.42
C TYR A 107 -0.83 -4.54 -17.31
N ILE A 108 -1.91 -4.12 -16.66
CA ILE A 108 -3.16 -4.89 -16.59
C ILE A 108 -3.82 -4.86 -17.96
N THR A 109 -4.19 -6.03 -18.46
CA THR A 109 -4.87 -6.22 -19.76
C THR A 109 -6.24 -6.88 -19.63
N GLU A 110 -6.53 -7.48 -18.48
CA GLU A 110 -7.79 -8.17 -18.21
C GLU A 110 -8.84 -7.21 -17.67
N GLU A 111 -10.06 -7.25 -18.23
CA GLU A 111 -11.16 -6.34 -17.89
C GLU A 111 -11.67 -6.48 -16.45
N ASN A 112 -11.51 -7.65 -15.82
CA ASN A 112 -11.96 -7.92 -14.44
C ASN A 112 -10.94 -7.57 -13.36
N ILE A 113 -9.77 -7.08 -13.76
CA ILE A 113 -8.70 -6.64 -12.83
C ILE A 113 -8.77 -5.12 -12.69
N PRO A 114 -8.97 -4.59 -11.48
CA PRO A 114 -9.08 -3.14 -11.30
C PRO A 114 -7.73 -2.45 -11.47
N HIS A 115 -7.76 -1.28 -12.11
CA HIS A 115 -6.59 -0.40 -12.24
C HIS A 115 -6.41 0.53 -11.03
N SER A 116 -7.44 0.65 -10.20
CA SER A 116 -7.45 1.49 -9.01
C SER A 116 -8.24 0.84 -7.89
N ILE A 117 -7.77 1.00 -6.65
CA ILE A 117 -8.55 0.58 -5.49
C ILE A 117 -9.88 1.35 -5.39
N TYR A 118 -9.95 2.55 -5.96
CA TYR A 118 -11.16 3.38 -5.93
C TYR A 118 -12.26 2.91 -6.89
N GLU A 119 -12.03 1.84 -7.64
CA GLU A 119 -13.09 1.12 -8.34
C GLU A 119 -13.92 0.25 -7.38
N CYS A 120 -13.42 0.02 -6.15
CA CYS A 120 -14.13 -0.67 -5.09
C CYS A 120 -14.98 0.31 -4.27
N GLU A 121 -16.19 -0.10 -3.90
CA GLU A 121 -17.08 0.69 -3.06
C GLU A 121 -16.50 0.83 -1.65
N GLY A 122 -16.58 2.04 -1.06
CA GLY A 122 -16.04 2.32 0.28
C GLY A 122 -14.52 2.49 0.34
N ALA A 123 -13.77 2.38 -0.75
CA ALA A 123 -12.31 2.50 -0.72
C ALA A 123 -11.82 3.90 -0.28
N LYS A 124 -12.60 4.95 -0.54
CA LYS A 124 -12.21 6.32 -0.16
C LYS A 124 -12.16 6.54 1.35
N THR A 125 -12.81 5.70 2.13
CA THR A 125 -12.84 5.81 3.59
C THR A 125 -11.74 5.01 4.27
N CYS A 126 -11.03 4.14 3.54
CA CYS A 126 -10.00 3.28 4.14
C CYS A 126 -8.70 3.16 3.34
N ALA A 127 -8.57 3.75 2.15
CA ALA A 127 -7.41 3.49 1.30
C ALA A 127 -6.64 4.75 0.88
N ILE A 128 -5.32 4.61 0.84
CA ILE A 128 -4.37 5.51 0.20
C ILE A 128 -3.79 4.77 -1.01
N GLU A 129 -3.84 5.38 -2.20
CA GLU A 129 -3.28 4.80 -3.41
C GLU A 129 -1.98 5.48 -3.82
N MET A 130 -0.97 4.69 -4.17
CA MET A 130 0.33 5.16 -4.63
C MET A 130 0.54 4.79 -6.09
N ARG A 131 0.95 5.76 -6.89
CA ARG A 131 1.20 5.64 -8.33
C ARG A 131 2.63 6.02 -8.68
N SER A 132 3.19 5.38 -9.69
CA SER A 132 4.57 5.62 -10.11
C SER A 132 4.68 5.72 -11.62
N PHE A 133 5.38 6.74 -12.11
CA PHE A 133 5.76 6.84 -13.53
C PHE A 133 7.06 6.10 -13.85
N SER A 134 7.70 5.49 -12.85
CA SER A 134 8.96 4.75 -13.03
C SER A 134 8.83 3.60 -14.03
N LYS A 135 7.64 2.99 -14.11
CA LYS A 135 7.39 1.81 -14.94
C LYS A 135 6.75 2.19 -16.28
N ASN A 136 5.53 2.69 -16.25
CA ASN A 136 4.73 2.98 -17.44
C ASN A 136 5.32 4.07 -18.34
N ALA A 137 5.96 5.10 -17.76
CA ALA A 137 6.60 6.19 -18.50
C ALA A 137 8.14 6.05 -18.64
N GLY A 138 8.72 4.98 -18.09
CA GLY A 138 10.18 4.82 -18.08
C GLY A 138 10.93 5.83 -17.18
N PHE A 139 10.24 6.44 -16.24
CA PHE A 139 10.77 7.54 -15.42
C PHE A 139 11.54 7.07 -14.15
N THR A 140 12.10 5.87 -14.18
CA THR A 140 12.85 5.32 -13.03
C THR A 140 13.93 6.30 -12.52
N GLY A 141 14.67 6.91 -13.42
CA GLY A 141 15.71 7.91 -13.10
C GLY A 141 15.18 9.32 -12.83
N LEU A 142 13.97 9.65 -13.27
CA LEU A 142 13.38 10.99 -13.13
C LEU A 142 12.61 11.19 -11.82
N ARG A 143 12.33 10.12 -11.08
CA ARG A 143 11.76 10.13 -9.73
C ARG A 143 10.40 10.82 -9.64
N LEU A 144 9.44 10.42 -10.48
CA LEU A 144 8.09 10.96 -10.48
C LEU A 144 7.06 9.90 -10.08
N GLY A 145 6.15 10.29 -9.23
CA GLY A 145 4.99 9.51 -8.80
C GLY A 145 3.99 10.43 -8.11
N TYR A 146 2.83 9.90 -7.74
CA TYR A 146 1.85 10.63 -6.95
C TYR A 146 1.13 9.71 -5.98
N THR A 147 0.53 10.31 -4.97
CA THR A 147 -0.26 9.62 -3.94
C THR A 147 -1.64 10.25 -3.88
N VAL A 148 -2.66 9.41 -3.90
CA VAL A 148 -4.05 9.82 -3.71
C VAL A 148 -4.43 9.53 -2.26
N VAL A 149 -4.77 10.58 -1.52
CA VAL A 149 -5.29 10.49 -0.15
C VAL A 149 -6.68 11.14 -0.16
N PRO A 150 -7.77 10.36 -0.11
CA PRO A 150 -9.13 10.91 -0.14
C PRO A 150 -9.41 11.82 1.07
N ARG A 151 -10.28 12.80 0.87
CA ARG A 151 -10.74 13.66 1.97
C ARG A 151 -11.66 12.93 2.94
N GLU A 152 -12.32 11.90 2.45
CA GLU A 152 -13.20 11.02 3.21
C GLU A 152 -12.43 10.11 4.18
N LEU A 153 -11.11 9.96 3.99
CA LEU A 153 -10.27 9.12 4.84
C LEU A 153 -9.95 9.85 6.15
N VAL A 154 -10.72 9.50 7.18
CA VAL A 154 -10.63 10.07 8.53
C VAL A 154 -10.32 8.96 9.52
N SER A 155 -9.34 9.15 10.39
CA SER A 155 -9.02 8.24 11.48
C SER A 155 -9.03 9.01 12.82
N ASN A 156 -9.79 8.51 13.80
CA ASN A 156 -9.96 9.14 15.11
C ASN A 156 -10.34 10.64 15.04
N GLY A 157 -11.20 11.00 14.07
CA GLY A 157 -11.62 12.39 13.86
C GLY A 157 -10.59 13.30 13.18
N VAL A 158 -9.47 12.73 12.71
CA VAL A 158 -8.40 13.48 12.02
C VAL A 158 -8.40 13.12 10.54
N SER A 159 -8.43 14.14 9.66
CA SER A 159 -8.30 13.96 8.22
C SER A 159 -6.87 13.53 7.86
N LEU A 160 -6.73 12.35 7.26
CA LEU A 160 -5.42 11.89 6.76
C LEU A 160 -4.96 12.71 5.54
N ASN A 161 -5.90 13.26 4.77
CA ASN A 161 -5.57 14.15 3.66
C ASN A 161 -4.89 15.43 4.18
N ASP A 162 -5.41 16.06 5.23
CA ASP A 162 -4.83 17.28 5.80
C ASP A 162 -3.45 17.00 6.41
N LEU A 163 -3.29 15.88 7.12
CA LEU A 163 -1.99 15.45 7.63
C LEU A 163 -0.99 15.20 6.52
N TRP A 164 -1.41 14.53 5.44
CA TRP A 164 -0.57 14.27 4.27
C TRP A 164 -0.13 15.57 3.60
N LEU A 165 -1.05 16.48 3.33
CA LEU A 165 -0.74 17.75 2.69
C LEU A 165 0.24 18.57 3.51
N ARG A 166 0.04 18.67 4.83
CA ARG A 166 0.94 19.38 5.73
C ARG A 166 2.33 18.74 5.77
N ARG A 167 2.39 17.43 5.96
CA ARG A 167 3.66 16.69 6.00
C ARG A 167 4.41 16.79 4.68
N HIS A 168 3.71 16.55 3.57
CA HIS A 168 4.28 16.58 2.23
C HIS A 168 4.81 17.99 1.88
N GLY A 169 3.98 19.01 2.05
CA GLY A 169 4.36 20.40 1.77
C GLY A 169 5.48 20.93 2.65
N THR A 170 5.69 20.37 3.85
CA THR A 170 6.81 20.74 4.73
C THR A 170 8.12 20.11 4.26
N LYS A 171 8.11 18.88 3.75
CA LYS A 171 9.33 18.13 3.39
C LYS A 171 9.68 18.18 1.91
N TYR A 172 8.70 18.44 1.06
CA TYR A 172 8.88 18.35 -0.38
C TYR A 172 7.90 19.28 -1.10
N ASN A 173 8.42 20.31 -1.76
CA ASN A 173 7.59 21.30 -2.44
C ASN A 173 7.00 20.82 -3.77
N GLY A 174 7.48 19.72 -4.30
CA GLY A 174 7.01 19.12 -5.55
C GLY A 174 8.14 18.61 -6.43
N ALA A 175 7.79 17.79 -7.43
CA ALA A 175 8.73 17.29 -8.40
C ALA A 175 9.31 18.44 -9.25
N PRO A 176 10.54 18.29 -9.80
CA PRO A 176 11.12 19.28 -10.68
C PRO A 176 10.18 19.61 -11.86
N TYR A 177 10.01 20.91 -12.16
CA TYR A 177 9.06 21.34 -13.19
C TYR A 177 9.29 20.69 -14.55
N ILE A 178 10.55 20.51 -14.96
CA ILE A 178 10.89 19.84 -16.21
C ILE A 178 10.39 18.40 -16.29
N VAL A 179 10.43 17.67 -15.15
CA VAL A 179 9.92 16.29 -15.05
C VAL A 179 8.40 16.24 -15.10
N GLN A 180 7.74 17.29 -14.59
CA GLN A 180 6.27 17.39 -14.65
C GLN A 180 5.77 17.72 -16.07
N ARG A 181 6.64 18.23 -16.95
CA ARG A 181 6.30 18.61 -18.33
C ARG A 181 6.70 17.54 -19.36
N ALA A 182 7.50 16.56 -18.97
CA ALA A 182 7.90 15.45 -19.82
C ALA A 182 6.77 14.43 -20.00
#